data_48b1e5062f7346d44244de9b80586fb2
#
_entry.id   48b1e5062f7346d44244de9b80586fb2
#
_cell.length_a   1.000
_cell.length_b   1.000
_cell.length_c   1.000
_cell.angle_alpha   90.00
_cell.angle_beta   90.00
_cell.angle_gamma   90.00
#
_symmetry.space_group_name_H-M   'P 1'
#
loop_
_entity.id
_entity.type
_entity.pdbx_description
1 polymer ?
#
loop_
_entity_poly.entity_id
_entity_poly.type
_entity_poly.pdbx_seq_one_letter_code
_entity_poly.pdbx_strand_id
1 'polypeptide(L)'
;MPISVCYFTSKDDNDIRVFHKECVSLVKAGYDVTMVCPNAKCRIHQGVRIIGVEYNGKTERERFIVLPKLLFKKALEVNADIYQFNDPASISYGSKLKRMGKKVIFDAFEDHPSMWMNRGTGLKRLVYKFVGFVYKQYEMIKCKEFDAAIVCYHWTRDRFKKVNDNVELVLNFPLIDRDKVKERPLRTTNDIKICYAGTISDAWNIPTLINAIENLNDVKFNLAGWTDDELMGRMKSLIGWEKVNYFGKLPKQEVNEKVYSHSDIGVALYHYSPLCKGKIGNMSNNKLFEYLLMGMPVICTDFDLWKEVVEKNHCGICVNPSDANAIMEAIVYIQKNQKEAYQMGLNGQKAVLAEYNWDSQERILFSVYEKIV
;
A
#
# COMPACT_ATOMS: atom_id res chain seq x y z
N MET A 1 15.06 -1.68 31.71
CA MET A 1 14.89 -0.57 30.75
C MET A 1 14.13 -1.11 29.55
N PRO A 2 13.27 -0.35 28.89
CA PRO A 2 12.62 -0.81 27.67
C PRO A 2 13.67 -1.11 26.59
N ILE A 3 13.36 -2.10 25.74
CA ILE A 3 14.22 -2.46 24.61
C ILE A 3 14.18 -1.33 23.60
N SER A 4 15.36 -0.88 23.17
CA SER A 4 15.47 0.23 22.23
C SER A 4 15.44 -0.24 20.78
N VAL A 5 14.65 0.44 19.96
CA VAL A 5 14.49 0.18 18.53
C VAL A 5 14.89 1.41 17.73
N CYS A 6 15.75 1.25 16.73
CA CYS A 6 16.06 2.30 15.77
C CYS A 6 15.54 1.89 14.39
N TYR A 7 14.52 2.59 13.90
CA TYR A 7 14.04 2.45 12.52
C TYR A 7 14.68 3.54 11.64
N PHE A 8 15.55 3.17 10.72
CA PHE A 8 16.14 4.14 9.78
C PHE A 8 15.64 3.91 8.35
N THR A 9 15.19 4.98 7.72
CA THR A 9 14.42 4.92 6.47
C THR A 9 14.63 6.15 5.58
N SER A 10 14.46 5.99 4.27
CA SER A 10 14.38 7.12 3.32
C SER A 10 12.99 7.74 3.20
N LYS A 11 12.00 7.20 3.89
CA LYS A 11 10.64 7.77 3.97
C LYS A 11 10.65 9.01 4.87
N ASP A 12 9.67 9.88 4.70
CA ASP A 12 9.49 11.04 5.57
C ASP A 12 8.92 10.66 6.95
N ASP A 13 8.96 11.60 7.87
CA ASP A 13 8.52 11.45 9.26
C ASP A 13 6.98 11.45 9.42
N ASN A 14 6.23 11.44 8.34
CA ASN A 14 4.77 11.31 8.31
C ASN A 14 4.32 10.11 7.43
N ASP A 15 5.26 9.23 7.05
CA ASP A 15 4.92 8.04 6.27
C ASP A 15 3.91 7.15 7.03
N ILE A 16 2.84 6.78 6.33
CA ILE A 16 1.72 6.05 6.97
C ILE A 16 2.16 4.69 7.47
N ARG A 17 3.01 3.95 6.72
CA ARG A 17 3.44 2.62 7.12
C ARG A 17 4.53 2.69 8.18
N VAL A 18 5.60 3.41 7.91
CA VAL A 18 6.77 3.42 8.79
C VAL A 18 6.46 4.13 10.11
N PHE A 19 5.94 5.35 10.04
CA PHE A 19 5.70 6.13 11.25
C PHE A 19 4.39 5.77 11.93
N HIS A 20 3.24 5.99 11.24
CA HIS A 20 1.92 5.89 11.89
C HIS A 20 1.51 4.46 12.23
N LYS A 21 1.99 3.48 11.48
CA LYS A 21 1.70 2.07 11.75
C LYS A 21 2.82 1.45 12.59
N GLU A 22 4.00 1.24 12.04
CA GLU A 22 5.03 0.43 12.68
C GLU A 22 5.66 1.09 13.91
N CYS A 23 6.23 2.31 13.79
CA CYS A 23 6.89 2.96 14.92
C CYS A 23 5.92 3.26 16.08
N VAL A 24 4.72 3.76 15.77
CA VAL A 24 3.72 4.06 16.81
C VAL A 24 3.22 2.78 17.49
N SER A 25 3.04 1.69 16.76
CA SER A 25 2.67 0.39 17.34
C SER A 25 3.74 -0.15 18.28
N LEU A 26 5.01 -0.03 17.90
CA LEU A 26 6.10 -0.47 18.75
C LEU A 26 6.19 0.34 20.05
N VAL A 27 5.93 1.66 20.00
CA VAL A 27 5.80 2.48 21.22
C VAL A 27 4.67 1.98 22.11
N LYS A 28 3.49 1.67 21.53
CA LYS A 28 2.36 1.09 22.28
C LYS A 28 2.70 -0.25 22.92
N ALA A 29 3.56 -1.06 22.27
CA ALA A 29 4.07 -2.32 22.80
C ALA A 29 5.16 -2.16 23.87
N GLY A 30 5.56 -0.93 24.21
CA GLY A 30 6.51 -0.63 25.28
C GLY A 30 7.98 -0.55 24.85
N TYR A 31 8.27 -0.51 23.55
CA TYR A 31 9.62 -0.27 23.06
C TYR A 31 10.01 1.22 23.10
N ASP A 32 11.30 1.53 23.33
CA ASP A 32 11.86 2.89 23.15
C ASP A 32 12.23 3.08 21.68
N VAL A 33 11.38 3.76 20.91
CA VAL A 33 11.48 3.83 19.45
C VAL A 33 12.09 5.15 19.00
N THR A 34 13.16 5.04 18.22
CA THR A 34 13.78 6.17 17.51
C THR A 34 13.66 5.95 16.00
N MET A 35 13.03 6.90 15.29
CA MET A 35 13.00 6.94 13.83
C MET A 35 14.05 7.89 13.30
N VAL A 36 14.92 7.42 12.39
CA VAL A 36 15.92 8.23 11.68
C VAL A 36 15.49 8.36 10.23
N CYS A 37 15.24 9.58 9.77
CA CYS A 37 14.70 9.84 8.43
C CYS A 37 15.25 11.17 7.84
N PRO A 38 15.13 11.40 6.50
CA PRO A 38 15.65 12.61 5.89
C PRO A 38 14.81 13.85 6.24
N ASN A 39 15.49 14.96 6.42
CA ASN A 39 14.94 16.32 6.50
C ASN A 39 13.86 16.56 7.55
N ALA A 40 13.68 15.64 8.51
CA ALA A 40 12.76 15.83 9.61
C ALA A 40 13.30 16.79 10.67
N LYS A 41 12.40 17.46 11.37
CA LYS A 41 12.76 18.19 12.60
C LYS A 41 12.91 17.21 13.75
N CYS A 42 14.01 17.30 14.51
CA CYS A 42 14.20 16.49 15.71
C CYS A 42 13.10 16.81 16.75
N ARG A 43 12.31 15.80 17.12
CA ARG A 43 11.19 15.93 18.07
C ARG A 43 10.76 14.57 18.61
N ILE A 44 9.93 14.59 19.64
CA ILE A 44 9.13 13.43 20.04
C ILE A 44 7.71 13.63 19.52
N HIS A 45 7.18 12.64 18.79
CA HIS A 45 5.83 12.66 18.29
C HIS A 45 5.17 11.29 18.49
N GLN A 46 4.01 11.24 19.13
CA GLN A 46 3.29 10.00 19.48
C GLN A 46 4.20 8.98 20.21
N GLY A 47 5.11 9.45 21.06
CA GLY A 47 6.07 8.62 21.79
C GLY A 47 7.31 8.20 20.99
N VAL A 48 7.34 8.40 19.69
CA VAL A 48 8.49 8.10 18.83
C VAL A 48 9.47 9.28 18.83
N ARG A 49 10.75 9.02 19.10
CA ARG A 49 11.82 10.00 18.95
C ARG A 49 12.21 10.08 17.47
N ILE A 50 11.98 11.22 16.83
CA ILE A 50 12.33 11.48 15.44
C ILE A 50 13.66 12.22 15.38
N ILE A 51 14.59 11.72 14.57
CA ILE A 51 15.90 12.33 14.30
C ILE A 51 16.04 12.57 12.82
N GLY A 52 16.13 13.84 12.41
CA GLY A 52 16.32 14.23 11.02
C GLY A 52 17.78 14.14 10.59
N VAL A 53 17.98 13.79 9.34
CA VAL A 53 19.28 13.83 8.65
C VAL A 53 19.17 14.81 7.49
N GLU A 54 20.01 15.84 7.47
CA GLU A 54 20.01 16.78 6.34
C GLU A 54 20.40 16.07 5.04
N TYR A 55 19.52 16.17 4.05
CA TYR A 55 19.71 15.57 2.74
C TYR A 55 19.09 16.43 1.64
N ASN A 56 19.92 16.91 0.73
CA ASN A 56 19.53 17.78 -0.38
C ASN A 56 19.86 17.17 -1.75
N GLY A 57 20.11 15.86 -1.80
CA GLY A 57 20.43 15.13 -3.03
C GLY A 57 19.29 15.17 -4.04
N LYS A 58 19.64 15.38 -5.31
CA LYS A 58 18.69 15.51 -6.43
C LYS A 58 18.76 14.34 -7.42
N THR A 59 19.77 13.50 -7.31
CA THR A 59 20.03 12.40 -8.25
C THR A 59 19.69 11.04 -7.64
N GLU A 60 19.32 10.08 -8.49
CA GLU A 60 19.13 8.69 -8.04
C GLU A 60 20.39 8.13 -7.37
N ARG A 61 21.58 8.47 -7.89
CA ARG A 61 22.86 8.06 -7.29
C ARG A 61 23.01 8.55 -5.85
N GLU A 62 22.70 9.81 -5.59
CA GLU A 62 22.75 10.37 -4.23
C GLU A 62 21.71 9.68 -3.32
N ARG A 63 20.51 9.43 -3.82
CA ARG A 63 19.46 8.72 -3.09
C ARG A 63 19.88 7.29 -2.71
N PHE A 64 20.54 6.55 -3.59
CA PHE A 64 20.93 5.17 -3.34
C PHE A 64 22.30 4.99 -2.65
N ILE A 65 23.17 5.99 -2.66
CA ILE A 65 24.53 5.86 -2.09
C ILE A 65 24.71 6.80 -0.89
N VAL A 66 24.37 8.08 -1.05
CA VAL A 66 24.67 9.10 -0.02
C VAL A 66 23.66 9.02 1.12
N LEU A 67 22.37 9.02 0.81
CA LEU A 67 21.32 9.01 1.85
C LEU A 67 21.41 7.80 2.78
N PRO A 68 21.53 6.54 2.31
CA PRO A 68 21.65 5.39 3.21
C PRO A 68 22.88 5.45 4.12
N LYS A 69 24.00 6.02 3.62
CA LYS A 69 25.21 6.23 4.42
C LYS A 69 24.98 7.23 5.55
N LEU A 70 24.27 8.33 5.27
CA LEU A 70 23.96 9.36 6.26
C LEU A 70 22.97 8.80 7.32
N LEU A 71 21.92 8.13 6.87
CA LEU A 71 20.94 7.47 7.77
C LEU A 71 21.62 6.46 8.68
N PHE A 72 22.48 5.60 8.12
CA PHE A 72 23.22 4.60 8.89
C PHE A 72 24.14 5.24 9.94
N LYS A 73 24.91 6.27 9.55
CA LYS A 73 25.77 6.99 10.49
C LYS A 73 24.96 7.52 11.68
N LYS A 74 23.79 8.12 11.37
CA LYS A 74 22.93 8.69 12.41
C LYS A 74 22.25 7.60 13.26
N ALA A 75 21.86 6.51 12.64
CA ALA A 75 21.30 5.35 13.35
C ALA A 75 22.32 4.74 14.35
N LEU A 76 23.59 4.68 14.00
CA LEU A 76 24.64 4.20 14.92
C LEU A 76 24.78 5.06 16.18
N GLU A 77 24.56 6.38 16.09
CA GLU A 77 24.60 7.29 17.24
C GLU A 77 23.48 6.98 18.25
N VAL A 78 22.37 6.38 17.82
CA VAL A 78 21.25 5.95 18.69
C VAL A 78 21.65 4.78 19.58
N ASN A 79 22.57 3.91 19.11
CA ASN A 79 23.04 2.71 19.79
C ASN A 79 21.93 1.77 20.30
N ALA A 80 20.89 1.55 19.48
CA ALA A 80 19.77 0.72 19.83
C ALA A 80 20.11 -0.78 19.96
N ASP A 81 19.23 -1.54 20.60
CA ASP A 81 19.31 -3.00 20.69
C ASP A 81 18.89 -3.67 19.38
N ILE A 82 17.81 -3.14 18.78
CA ILE A 82 17.23 -3.62 17.53
C ILE A 82 17.27 -2.51 16.47
N TYR A 83 17.66 -2.87 15.26
CA TYR A 83 17.63 -1.99 14.10
C TYR A 83 16.68 -2.52 13.05
N GLN A 84 15.75 -1.70 12.59
CA GLN A 84 14.88 -1.99 11.46
C GLN A 84 15.14 -1.01 10.31
N PHE A 85 15.04 -1.49 9.09
CA PHE A 85 15.15 -0.66 7.89
C PHE A 85 14.35 -1.27 6.73
N ASN A 86 13.95 -0.43 5.76
CA ASN A 86 13.14 -0.83 4.62
C ASN A 86 13.78 -0.55 3.25
N ASP A 87 14.84 0.24 3.21
CA ASP A 87 15.46 0.61 1.94
C ASP A 87 16.36 -0.49 1.40
N PRO A 88 16.25 -0.85 0.09
CA PRO A 88 17.12 -1.82 -0.56
C PRO A 88 18.62 -1.40 -0.52
N ALA A 89 18.87 -0.10 -0.59
CA ALA A 89 20.23 0.45 -0.49
C ALA A 89 20.82 0.33 0.93
N SER A 90 20.00 0.10 1.94
CA SER A 90 20.42 -0.06 3.33
C SER A 90 20.78 -1.49 3.72
N ILE A 91 20.52 -2.50 2.87
CA ILE A 91 20.79 -3.92 3.15
C ILE A 91 22.24 -4.17 3.58
N SER A 92 23.22 -3.55 2.89
CA SER A 92 24.64 -3.69 3.25
C SER A 92 24.96 -3.13 4.65
N TYR A 93 24.24 -2.11 5.09
CA TYR A 93 24.37 -1.55 6.43
C TYR A 93 23.72 -2.45 7.50
N GLY A 94 22.63 -3.12 7.17
CA GLY A 94 22.07 -4.19 8.02
C GLY A 94 23.10 -5.29 8.31
N SER A 95 23.85 -5.74 7.29
CA SER A 95 24.95 -6.70 7.48
C SER A 95 26.10 -6.15 8.35
N LYS A 96 26.36 -4.83 8.32
CA LYS A 96 27.34 -4.22 9.21
C LYS A 96 26.86 -4.24 10.66
N LEU A 97 25.58 -3.93 10.91
CA LEU A 97 24.97 -4.01 12.24
C LEU A 97 25.01 -5.43 12.80
N LYS A 98 24.73 -6.45 11.97
CA LYS A 98 24.86 -7.86 12.38
C LYS A 98 26.28 -8.20 12.84
N ARG A 99 27.32 -7.75 12.11
CA ARG A 99 28.73 -7.93 12.52
C ARG A 99 29.11 -7.19 13.80
N MET A 100 28.35 -6.16 14.16
CA MET A 100 28.49 -5.44 15.43
C MET A 100 27.69 -6.09 16.57
N GLY A 101 27.08 -7.27 16.35
CA GLY A 101 26.28 -7.99 17.33
C GLY A 101 24.86 -7.45 17.56
N LYS A 102 24.40 -6.52 16.72
CA LYS A 102 23.05 -5.95 16.84
C LYS A 102 21.99 -6.86 16.27
N LYS A 103 20.77 -6.78 16.79
CA LYS A 103 19.59 -7.40 16.18
C LYS A 103 19.11 -6.57 15.01
N VAL A 104 18.76 -7.23 13.90
CA VAL A 104 18.43 -6.56 12.63
C VAL A 104 17.18 -7.14 12.01
N ILE A 105 16.21 -6.27 11.70
CA ILE A 105 14.97 -6.60 10.97
C ILE A 105 15.01 -5.91 9.60
N PHE A 106 14.79 -6.68 8.54
CA PHE A 106 14.61 -6.15 7.19
C PHE A 106 13.12 -6.10 6.82
N ASP A 107 12.58 -4.90 6.68
CA ASP A 107 11.20 -4.69 6.22
C ASP A 107 11.16 -4.54 4.70
N ALA A 108 11.05 -5.66 4.01
CA ALA A 108 10.95 -5.74 2.55
C ALA A 108 9.48 -5.58 2.09
N PHE A 109 8.87 -4.45 2.39
CA PHE A 109 7.46 -4.22 2.03
C PHE A 109 7.22 -3.95 0.54
N GLU A 110 8.27 -3.76 -0.25
CA GLU A 110 8.22 -3.66 -1.72
C GLU A 110 8.96 -4.84 -2.36
N ASP A 111 8.42 -5.40 -3.46
CA ASP A 111 9.10 -6.45 -4.24
C ASP A 111 10.05 -5.81 -5.27
N HIS A 112 11.15 -5.22 -4.77
CA HIS A 112 12.16 -4.56 -5.58
C HIS A 112 12.70 -5.42 -6.73
N PRO A 113 13.01 -6.72 -6.56
CA PRO A 113 13.43 -7.57 -7.67
C PRO A 113 12.42 -7.58 -8.82
N SER A 114 11.12 -7.71 -8.53
CA SER A 114 10.08 -7.71 -9.55
C SER A 114 9.93 -6.31 -10.20
N MET A 115 10.09 -5.25 -9.43
CA MET A 115 10.08 -3.87 -9.96
C MET A 115 11.23 -3.67 -10.97
N TRP A 116 12.44 -4.11 -10.66
CA TRP A 116 13.58 -4.05 -11.59
C TRP A 116 13.34 -4.91 -12.81
N MET A 117 12.92 -6.18 -12.66
CA MET A 117 12.71 -7.11 -13.78
C MET A 117 11.66 -6.64 -14.79
N ASN A 118 10.74 -5.78 -14.37
CA ASN A 118 9.66 -5.26 -15.22
C ASN A 118 9.90 -3.83 -15.71
N ARG A 119 11.10 -3.26 -15.45
CA ARG A 119 11.47 -1.91 -15.89
C ARG A 119 11.98 -1.94 -17.34
N GLY A 120 11.71 -0.84 -18.06
CA GLY A 120 12.25 -0.59 -19.40
C GLY A 120 11.61 -1.40 -20.52
N THR A 121 12.02 -1.10 -21.75
CA THR A 121 11.57 -1.74 -23.01
C THR A 121 12.76 -2.19 -23.85
N GLY A 122 12.52 -3.06 -24.83
CA GLY A 122 13.57 -3.53 -25.77
C GLY A 122 14.79 -4.15 -25.04
N LEU A 123 15.98 -3.85 -25.52
CA LEU A 123 17.26 -4.35 -24.96
C LEU A 123 17.48 -3.92 -23.50
N LYS A 124 17.02 -2.73 -23.12
CA LYS A 124 17.11 -2.27 -21.74
C LYS A 124 16.36 -3.18 -20.77
N ARG A 125 15.25 -3.79 -21.20
CA ARG A 125 14.50 -4.75 -20.40
C ARG A 125 15.31 -6.00 -20.05
N LEU A 126 16.18 -6.47 -20.93
CA LEU A 126 17.06 -7.62 -20.64
C LEU A 126 18.06 -7.27 -19.57
N VAL A 127 18.65 -6.08 -19.64
CA VAL A 127 19.59 -5.59 -18.61
C VAL A 127 18.88 -5.49 -17.26
N TYR A 128 17.69 -4.89 -17.20
CA TYR A 128 16.93 -4.77 -15.96
C TYR A 128 16.47 -6.12 -15.40
N LYS A 129 16.13 -7.08 -16.27
CA LYS A 129 15.83 -8.46 -15.83
C LYS A 129 17.03 -9.09 -15.15
N PHE A 130 18.24 -8.93 -15.74
CA PHE A 130 19.47 -9.43 -15.15
C PHE A 130 19.78 -8.75 -13.82
N VAL A 131 19.70 -7.42 -13.76
CA VAL A 131 19.88 -6.64 -12.53
C VAL A 131 18.91 -7.11 -11.44
N GLY A 132 17.62 -7.25 -11.78
CA GLY A 132 16.62 -7.73 -10.85
C GLY A 132 16.87 -9.16 -10.36
N PHE A 133 17.37 -10.04 -11.24
CA PHE A 133 17.77 -11.39 -10.85
C PHE A 133 18.95 -11.40 -9.87
N VAL A 134 20.02 -10.63 -10.19
CA VAL A 134 21.21 -10.52 -9.31
C VAL A 134 20.82 -9.90 -7.96
N TYR A 135 19.98 -8.85 -7.99
CA TYR A 135 19.49 -8.23 -6.77
C TYR A 135 18.64 -9.20 -5.93
N LYS A 136 17.80 -10.03 -6.57
CA LYS A 136 17.03 -11.08 -5.89
C LYS A 136 17.93 -12.06 -5.13
N GLN A 137 19.04 -12.49 -5.74
CA GLN A 137 20.00 -13.40 -5.07
C GLN A 137 20.71 -12.69 -3.92
N TYR A 138 21.14 -11.45 -4.14
CA TYR A 138 21.74 -10.61 -3.09
C TYR A 138 20.81 -10.45 -1.88
N GLU A 139 19.55 -10.12 -2.12
CA GLU A 139 18.52 -9.95 -1.09
C GLU A 139 18.30 -11.26 -0.28
N MET A 140 18.28 -12.42 -0.96
CA MET A 140 18.19 -13.74 -0.33
C MET A 140 19.38 -14.05 0.58
N ILE A 141 20.62 -13.81 0.07
CA ILE A 141 21.85 -14.03 0.85
C ILE A 141 21.83 -13.16 2.10
N LYS A 142 21.40 -11.90 1.96
CA LYS A 142 21.39 -10.94 3.08
C LYS A 142 20.27 -11.21 4.07
N CYS A 143 19.10 -11.61 3.60
CA CYS A 143 17.98 -12.00 4.46
C CYS A 143 18.34 -13.15 5.41
N LYS A 144 19.22 -14.07 4.96
CA LYS A 144 19.75 -15.15 5.82
C LYS A 144 20.57 -14.63 7.01
N GLU A 145 21.23 -13.47 6.88
CA GLU A 145 22.07 -12.89 7.94
C GLU A 145 21.24 -12.18 9.03
N PHE A 146 20.01 -11.76 8.72
CA PHE A 146 19.18 -10.95 9.60
C PHE A 146 18.37 -11.79 10.59
N ASP A 147 18.02 -11.21 11.75
CA ASP A 147 17.25 -11.89 12.79
C ASP A 147 15.79 -12.09 12.37
N ALA A 148 15.26 -11.18 11.54
CA ALA A 148 13.91 -11.31 11.01
C ALA A 148 13.75 -10.55 9.69
N ALA A 149 12.70 -10.88 8.94
CA ALA A 149 12.22 -10.09 7.81
C ALA A 149 10.70 -9.89 7.88
N ILE A 150 10.27 -8.67 7.55
CA ILE A 150 8.86 -8.30 7.36
C ILE A 150 8.62 -8.13 5.87
N VAL A 151 7.51 -8.64 5.36
CA VAL A 151 7.16 -8.56 3.94
C VAL A 151 5.68 -8.26 3.75
N CYS A 152 5.32 -7.71 2.57
CA CYS A 152 3.94 -7.41 2.20
C CYS A 152 3.35 -8.32 1.11
N TYR A 153 4.15 -9.23 0.56
CA TYR A 153 3.73 -10.11 -0.53
C TYR A 153 3.96 -11.57 -0.16
N HIS A 154 2.94 -12.42 -0.39
CA HIS A 154 3.02 -13.86 -0.13
C HIS A 154 4.22 -14.51 -0.81
N TRP A 155 4.47 -14.20 -2.09
CA TRP A 155 5.63 -14.74 -2.83
C TRP A 155 6.98 -14.25 -2.31
N THR A 156 7.06 -13.07 -1.70
CA THR A 156 8.29 -12.60 -1.04
C THR A 156 8.50 -13.33 0.27
N ARG A 157 7.44 -13.57 1.06
CA ARG A 157 7.48 -14.41 2.26
C ARG A 157 7.98 -15.82 1.92
N ASP A 158 7.37 -16.47 0.93
CA ASP A 158 7.70 -17.83 0.54
C ASP A 158 9.13 -17.94 -0.01
N ARG A 159 9.62 -16.86 -0.61
CA ARG A 159 11.01 -16.72 -1.03
C ARG A 159 11.97 -16.62 0.14
N PHE A 160 11.69 -15.72 1.10
CA PHE A 160 12.58 -15.49 2.24
C PHE A 160 12.54 -16.62 3.26
N LYS A 161 11.41 -17.28 3.45
CA LYS A 161 11.30 -18.48 4.31
C LYS A 161 12.20 -19.65 3.90
N LYS A 162 12.73 -19.64 2.68
CA LYS A 162 13.74 -20.62 2.25
C LYS A 162 15.11 -20.40 2.89
N VAL A 163 15.38 -19.24 3.48
CA VAL A 163 16.70 -18.84 4.00
C VAL A 163 16.64 -18.22 5.41
N ASN A 164 15.45 -17.89 5.90
CA ASN A 164 15.26 -17.29 7.22
C ASN A 164 13.90 -17.76 7.79
N ASP A 165 13.92 -18.35 8.97
CA ASP A 165 12.71 -18.92 9.61
C ASP A 165 11.81 -17.84 10.19
N ASN A 166 12.35 -16.68 10.58
CA ASN A 166 11.60 -15.55 11.14
C ASN A 166 11.21 -14.54 10.06
N VAL A 167 10.27 -14.94 9.19
CA VAL A 167 9.72 -14.08 8.13
C VAL A 167 8.22 -14.02 8.26
N GLU A 168 7.70 -12.82 8.48
CA GLU A 168 6.25 -12.63 8.66
C GLU A 168 5.66 -11.68 7.61
N LEU A 169 4.41 -11.99 7.24
CA LEU A 169 3.63 -11.22 6.30
C LEU A 169 2.85 -10.15 7.07
N VAL A 170 3.32 -8.90 7.03
CA VAL A 170 2.65 -7.76 7.64
C VAL A 170 2.07 -6.88 6.53
N LEU A 171 0.79 -7.03 6.28
CA LEU A 171 0.07 -6.35 5.21
C LEU A 171 -0.18 -4.87 5.54
N ASN A 172 -0.36 -4.06 4.51
CA ASN A 172 -0.55 -2.62 4.68
C ASN A 172 -2.03 -2.24 4.86
N PHE A 173 -2.79 -2.98 5.68
CA PHE A 173 -4.20 -2.70 5.94
C PHE A 173 -4.42 -1.34 6.59
N PRO A 174 -5.61 -0.71 6.45
CA PRO A 174 -5.88 0.64 6.94
C PRO A 174 -5.80 0.73 8.47
N LEU A 175 -5.33 1.88 8.95
CA LEU A 175 -5.57 2.31 10.32
C LEU A 175 -7.05 2.67 10.47
N ILE A 176 -7.67 2.23 11.57
CA ILE A 176 -9.08 2.49 11.85
C ILE A 176 -9.19 3.46 13.04
N ASP A 177 -9.87 4.55 12.81
CA ASP A 177 -10.41 5.41 13.86
C ASP A 177 -11.87 4.97 14.09
N ARG A 178 -12.08 4.08 15.06
CA ARG A 178 -13.40 3.46 15.32
C ARG A 178 -14.48 4.48 15.63
N ASP A 179 -14.12 5.61 16.23
CA ASP A 179 -15.06 6.67 16.60
C ASP A 179 -15.58 7.44 15.37
N LYS A 180 -14.83 7.38 14.27
CA LYS A 180 -15.19 8.03 12.99
C LYS A 180 -15.89 7.10 12.01
N VAL A 181 -15.93 5.79 12.29
CA VAL A 181 -16.64 4.85 11.43
C VAL A 181 -18.14 5.04 11.58
N LYS A 182 -18.80 5.37 10.48
CA LYS A 182 -20.26 5.54 10.42
C LYS A 182 -20.84 4.58 9.41
N GLU A 183 -22.02 4.06 9.77
CA GLU A 183 -22.85 3.34 8.81
C GLU A 183 -23.37 4.32 7.76
N ARG A 184 -23.36 3.91 6.51
CA ARG A 184 -23.91 4.74 5.42
C ARG A 184 -25.42 4.59 5.38
N PRO A 185 -26.16 5.64 5.03
CA PRO A 185 -27.58 5.53 4.81
C PRO A 185 -27.89 4.69 3.57
N LEU A 186 -29.01 3.97 3.60
CA LEU A 186 -29.52 3.31 2.39
C LEU A 186 -29.83 4.38 1.33
N ARG A 187 -29.32 4.20 0.15
CA ARG A 187 -29.60 5.06 -0.99
C ARG A 187 -31.05 4.84 -1.48
N THR A 188 -31.71 5.94 -1.82
CA THR A 188 -33.11 5.93 -2.26
C THR A 188 -33.31 6.52 -3.66
N THR A 189 -32.23 6.98 -4.32
CA THR A 189 -32.25 7.54 -5.66
C THR A 189 -31.61 6.58 -6.67
N ASN A 190 -31.92 6.76 -7.95
CA ASN A 190 -31.29 5.99 -9.02
C ASN A 190 -29.92 6.55 -9.42
N ASP A 191 -29.64 7.80 -9.07
CA ASP A 191 -28.33 8.40 -9.31
C ASP A 191 -27.26 7.63 -8.54
N ILE A 192 -26.19 7.25 -9.21
CA ILE A 192 -25.07 6.54 -8.60
C ILE A 192 -23.74 7.26 -8.86
N LYS A 193 -22.92 7.35 -7.84
CA LYS A 193 -21.59 7.93 -7.94
C LYS A 193 -20.55 6.86 -7.63
N ILE A 194 -19.77 6.51 -8.62
CA ILE A 194 -18.61 5.65 -8.45
C ILE A 194 -17.40 6.50 -8.11
N CYS A 195 -16.38 5.96 -7.45
CA CYS A 195 -15.18 6.72 -7.13
C CYS A 195 -13.87 5.95 -7.28
N TYR A 196 -12.83 6.75 -7.58
CA TYR A 196 -11.43 6.36 -7.46
C TYR A 196 -10.63 7.52 -6.89
N ALA A 197 -9.75 7.24 -5.93
CA ALA A 197 -8.79 8.22 -5.43
C ALA A 197 -7.39 7.62 -5.29
N GLY A 198 -6.39 8.32 -5.83
CA GLY A 198 -4.98 7.92 -5.76
C GLY A 198 -4.19 8.31 -7.00
N THR A 199 -2.97 7.78 -7.15
CA THR A 199 -2.20 7.97 -8.38
C THR A 199 -2.95 7.37 -9.56
N ILE A 200 -3.21 8.17 -10.58
CA ILE A 200 -3.86 7.74 -11.82
C ILE A 200 -2.75 7.31 -12.77
N SER A 201 -2.78 6.06 -13.20
CA SER A 201 -1.81 5.49 -14.15
C SER A 201 -2.48 4.42 -14.99
N ASP A 202 -1.85 4.01 -16.08
CA ASP A 202 -2.36 2.92 -16.93
C ASP A 202 -2.63 1.62 -16.16
N ALA A 203 -1.93 1.41 -15.04
CA ALA A 203 -2.15 0.24 -14.19
C ALA A 203 -3.56 0.15 -13.58
N TRP A 204 -4.30 1.27 -13.51
CA TRP A 204 -5.61 1.33 -12.84
C TRP A 204 -6.82 1.32 -13.78
N ASN A 205 -6.65 1.08 -15.06
CA ASN A 205 -7.74 0.96 -16.04
C ASN A 205 -8.81 2.08 -15.99
N ILE A 206 -8.43 3.28 -15.57
CA ILE A 206 -9.38 4.42 -15.51
C ILE A 206 -10.01 4.71 -16.89
N PRO A 207 -9.28 4.69 -18.02
CA PRO A 207 -9.89 4.85 -19.33
C PRO A 207 -10.97 3.79 -19.64
N THR A 208 -10.76 2.52 -19.26
CA THR A 208 -11.75 1.45 -19.46
C THR A 208 -13.01 1.70 -18.62
N LEU A 209 -12.86 2.20 -17.39
CA LEU A 209 -13.98 2.60 -16.54
C LEU A 209 -14.76 3.76 -17.16
N ILE A 210 -14.08 4.78 -17.72
CA ILE A 210 -14.72 5.91 -18.38
C ILE A 210 -15.54 5.43 -19.59
N ASN A 211 -15.01 4.50 -20.40
CA ASN A 211 -15.75 3.90 -21.49
C ASN A 211 -16.96 3.08 -20.99
N ALA A 212 -16.80 2.35 -19.89
CA ALA A 212 -17.90 1.54 -19.34
C ALA A 212 -19.12 2.37 -18.91
N ILE A 213 -18.92 3.64 -18.53
CA ILE A 213 -20.00 4.51 -18.05
C ILE A 213 -20.57 5.44 -19.13
N GLU A 214 -19.99 5.51 -20.34
CA GLU A 214 -20.36 6.51 -21.35
C GLU A 214 -21.85 6.52 -21.68
N ASN A 215 -22.47 5.35 -21.79
CA ASN A 215 -23.88 5.18 -22.16
C ASN A 215 -24.81 4.95 -20.96
N LEU A 216 -24.30 4.99 -19.71
CA LEU A 216 -25.13 4.80 -18.51
C LEU A 216 -25.82 6.10 -18.12
N ASN A 217 -27.13 6.06 -17.92
CA ASN A 217 -27.87 7.17 -17.34
C ASN A 217 -27.65 7.23 -15.82
N ASP A 218 -27.74 8.42 -15.23
CA ASP A 218 -27.72 8.64 -13.77
C ASP A 218 -26.43 8.08 -13.09
N VAL A 219 -25.30 8.05 -13.82
CA VAL A 219 -23.99 7.64 -13.30
C VAL A 219 -23.01 8.80 -13.40
N LYS A 220 -22.30 9.08 -12.30
CA LYS A 220 -21.18 10.04 -12.25
C LYS A 220 -19.95 9.34 -11.67
N PHE A 221 -18.77 9.80 -12.09
CA PHE A 221 -17.49 9.29 -11.61
C PHE A 221 -16.69 10.36 -10.89
N ASN A 222 -16.56 10.22 -9.58
CA ASN A 222 -15.73 11.06 -8.72
C ASN A 222 -14.28 10.57 -8.76
N LEU A 223 -13.43 11.30 -9.48
CA LEU A 223 -12.02 10.97 -9.70
C LEU A 223 -11.11 11.97 -8.99
N ALA A 224 -10.30 11.50 -8.05
CA ALA A 224 -9.27 12.30 -7.40
C ALA A 224 -7.88 11.68 -7.57
N GLY A 225 -6.89 12.52 -7.85
CA GLY A 225 -5.51 12.08 -8.04
C GLY A 225 -4.76 12.95 -9.03
N TRP A 226 -3.60 12.47 -9.43
CA TRP A 226 -2.79 13.10 -10.46
C TRP A 226 -2.25 12.06 -11.43
N THR A 227 -1.96 12.50 -12.64
CA THR A 227 -1.31 11.71 -13.70
C THR A 227 -0.49 12.65 -14.57
N ASP A 228 0.24 12.09 -15.53
CA ASP A 228 0.90 12.87 -16.57
C ASP A 228 -0.11 13.44 -17.59
N ASP A 229 0.36 14.42 -18.38
CA ASP A 229 -0.49 15.14 -19.34
C ASP A 229 -0.95 14.23 -20.48
N GLU A 230 -0.17 13.20 -20.85
CA GLU A 230 -0.52 12.28 -21.92
C GLU A 230 -1.73 11.42 -21.53
N LEU A 231 -1.69 10.78 -20.38
CA LEU A 231 -2.82 9.97 -19.88
C LEU A 231 -4.04 10.84 -19.61
N MET A 232 -3.84 12.05 -19.04
CA MET A 232 -4.93 12.99 -18.83
C MET A 232 -5.60 13.39 -20.15
N GLY A 233 -4.82 13.69 -21.19
CA GLY A 233 -5.33 13.99 -22.53
C GLY A 233 -6.13 12.82 -23.14
N ARG A 234 -5.64 11.60 -23.02
CA ARG A 234 -6.35 10.38 -23.45
C ARG A 234 -7.69 10.22 -22.73
N MET A 235 -7.73 10.39 -21.42
CA MET A 235 -8.98 10.28 -20.65
C MET A 235 -9.99 11.35 -21.03
N LYS A 236 -9.54 12.61 -21.19
CA LYS A 236 -10.40 13.74 -21.58
C LYS A 236 -10.99 13.60 -22.98
N SER A 237 -10.37 12.85 -23.88
CA SER A 237 -10.88 12.59 -25.23
C SER A 237 -11.98 11.53 -25.30
N LEU A 238 -12.22 10.78 -24.22
CA LEU A 238 -13.26 9.76 -24.17
C LEU A 238 -14.65 10.39 -23.95
N ILE A 239 -15.67 9.89 -24.63
CA ILE A 239 -17.07 10.39 -24.53
C ILE A 239 -17.55 10.36 -23.08
N GLY A 240 -17.28 9.29 -22.35
CA GLY A 240 -17.67 9.16 -20.94
C GLY A 240 -17.02 10.15 -19.97
N TRP A 241 -16.04 10.97 -20.43
CA TRP A 241 -15.40 12.00 -19.58
C TRP A 241 -16.37 13.07 -19.09
N GLU A 242 -17.44 13.37 -19.84
CA GLU A 242 -18.50 14.30 -19.39
C GLU A 242 -19.18 13.91 -18.08
N LYS A 243 -19.05 12.65 -17.69
CA LYS A 243 -19.58 12.10 -16.43
C LYS A 243 -18.57 12.13 -15.30
N VAL A 244 -17.32 12.56 -15.57
CA VAL A 244 -16.24 12.59 -14.58
C VAL A 244 -16.20 13.92 -13.81
N ASN A 245 -16.35 13.83 -12.52
CA ASN A 245 -16.05 14.93 -11.60
C ASN A 245 -14.58 14.80 -11.17
N TYR A 246 -13.68 15.55 -11.81
CA TYR A 246 -12.25 15.49 -11.51
C TYR A 246 -11.85 16.50 -10.45
N PHE A 247 -11.34 16.02 -9.32
CA PHE A 247 -10.97 16.84 -8.15
C PHE A 247 -9.48 17.20 -8.10
N GLY A 248 -8.66 16.70 -9.02
CA GLY A 248 -7.21 16.86 -8.91
C GLY A 248 -6.61 16.09 -7.74
N LYS A 249 -5.38 16.44 -7.35
CA LYS A 249 -4.69 15.82 -6.20
C LYS A 249 -5.23 16.44 -4.90
N LEU A 250 -5.75 15.60 -4.03
CA LEU A 250 -6.29 15.97 -2.71
C LEU A 250 -5.46 15.38 -1.58
N PRO A 251 -5.33 16.06 -0.44
CA PRO A 251 -4.87 15.47 0.82
C PRO A 251 -5.80 14.33 1.26
N LYS A 252 -5.28 13.35 2.00
CA LYS A 252 -6.05 12.16 2.42
C LYS A 252 -7.36 12.49 3.13
N GLN A 253 -7.35 13.47 4.03
CA GLN A 253 -8.55 13.90 4.74
C GLN A 253 -9.62 14.42 3.78
N GLU A 254 -9.23 15.26 2.82
CA GLU A 254 -10.16 15.81 1.82
C GLU A 254 -10.68 14.74 0.87
N VAL A 255 -9.91 13.68 0.58
CA VAL A 255 -10.40 12.53 -0.19
C VAL A 255 -11.61 11.89 0.51
N ASN A 256 -11.52 11.67 1.82
CA ASN A 256 -12.62 11.10 2.59
C ASN A 256 -13.85 12.01 2.57
N GLU A 257 -13.65 13.31 2.77
CA GLU A 257 -14.74 14.29 2.88
C GLU A 257 -15.40 14.64 1.53
N LYS A 258 -14.60 14.79 0.47
CA LYS A 258 -15.08 15.29 -0.84
C LYS A 258 -15.37 14.19 -1.85
N VAL A 259 -14.71 13.02 -1.71
CA VAL A 259 -14.82 11.94 -2.70
C VAL A 259 -15.58 10.75 -2.11
N TYR A 260 -15.04 10.11 -1.07
CA TYR A 260 -15.61 8.86 -0.56
C TYR A 260 -16.99 9.05 0.09
N SER A 261 -17.18 10.10 0.90
CA SER A 261 -18.48 10.38 1.54
C SER A 261 -19.61 10.70 0.54
N HIS A 262 -19.24 11.15 -0.67
CA HIS A 262 -20.17 11.52 -1.75
C HIS A 262 -20.23 10.50 -2.89
N SER A 263 -19.77 9.27 -2.66
CA SER A 263 -19.76 8.21 -3.66
C SER A 263 -20.43 6.96 -3.13
N ASP A 264 -21.01 6.15 -3.98
CA ASP A 264 -21.80 4.96 -3.65
C ASP A 264 -21.03 3.67 -3.85
N ILE A 265 -20.08 3.64 -4.79
CA ILE A 265 -19.28 2.46 -5.15
C ILE A 265 -17.80 2.85 -5.19
N GLY A 266 -16.96 2.05 -4.54
CA GLY A 266 -15.51 2.12 -4.70
C GLY A 266 -15.03 1.26 -5.86
N VAL A 267 -14.20 1.81 -6.75
CA VAL A 267 -13.70 1.06 -7.93
C VAL A 267 -12.19 0.86 -7.84
N ALA A 268 -11.76 -0.40 -7.92
CA ALA A 268 -10.35 -0.80 -7.84
C ALA A 268 -9.99 -1.75 -8.99
N LEU A 269 -9.84 -1.21 -10.20
CA LEU A 269 -9.57 -1.96 -11.43
C LEU A 269 -8.07 -1.95 -11.77
N TYR A 270 -7.30 -2.81 -11.15
CA TYR A 270 -5.86 -2.91 -11.40
C TYR A 270 -5.56 -3.96 -12.45
N HIS A 271 -4.68 -3.65 -13.42
CA HIS A 271 -4.28 -4.58 -14.47
C HIS A 271 -3.64 -5.85 -13.95
N TYR A 272 -3.85 -6.97 -14.64
CA TYR A 272 -3.02 -8.16 -14.47
C TYR A 272 -1.60 -7.83 -14.91
N SER A 273 -0.70 -7.73 -13.97
CA SER A 273 0.68 -7.36 -14.24
C SER A 273 1.65 -8.36 -13.62
N PRO A 274 2.88 -8.45 -14.13
CA PRO A 274 3.90 -9.25 -13.50
C PRO A 274 4.20 -8.86 -12.04
N LEU A 275 3.92 -7.61 -11.68
CA LEU A 275 4.05 -7.10 -10.30
C LEU A 275 3.00 -7.69 -9.36
N CYS A 276 1.83 -8.06 -9.91
CA CYS A 276 0.77 -8.76 -9.18
C CYS A 276 0.79 -10.28 -9.39
N LYS A 277 1.83 -10.83 -10.06
CA LYS A 277 1.90 -12.23 -10.46
C LYS A 277 0.68 -12.68 -11.27
N GLY A 278 0.30 -11.86 -12.25
CA GLY A 278 -0.86 -12.11 -13.10
C GLY A 278 -2.17 -11.95 -12.34
N LYS A 279 -2.96 -13.02 -12.23
CA LYS A 279 -4.26 -13.05 -11.52
C LYS A 279 -4.17 -13.24 -10.01
N ILE A 280 -3.01 -13.50 -9.45
CA ILE A 280 -2.89 -13.69 -7.99
C ILE A 280 -3.29 -12.41 -7.25
N GLY A 281 -2.76 -11.25 -7.68
CA GLY A 281 -3.01 -9.99 -7.00
C GLY A 281 -2.15 -9.78 -5.75
N ASN A 282 -2.38 -8.69 -5.03
CA ASN A 282 -1.74 -8.45 -3.75
C ASN A 282 -2.72 -7.83 -2.75
N MET A 283 -2.53 -8.13 -1.47
CA MET A 283 -3.38 -7.67 -0.37
C MET A 283 -2.91 -6.35 0.24
N SER A 284 -1.77 -5.81 -0.18
CA SER A 284 -1.23 -4.54 0.36
C SER A 284 -1.79 -3.30 -0.33
N ASN A 285 -2.75 -3.46 -1.24
CA ASN A 285 -3.43 -2.35 -1.89
C ASN A 285 -4.52 -1.78 -0.98
N ASN A 286 -4.29 -0.57 -0.49
CA ASN A 286 -5.19 0.06 0.48
C ASN A 286 -6.58 0.42 -0.07
N LYS A 287 -6.70 0.68 -1.39
CA LYS A 287 -7.94 1.23 -1.96
C LYS A 287 -9.15 0.33 -1.72
N LEU A 288 -9.00 -0.98 -1.96
CA LEU A 288 -10.06 -1.95 -1.71
C LEU A 288 -10.58 -1.84 -0.27
N PHE A 289 -9.68 -1.89 0.70
CA PHE A 289 -10.04 -1.87 2.13
C PHE A 289 -10.50 -0.48 2.61
N GLU A 290 -10.03 0.61 2.01
CA GLU A 290 -10.53 1.96 2.29
C GLU A 290 -11.98 2.12 1.83
N TYR A 291 -12.35 1.63 0.65
CA TYR A 291 -13.73 1.67 0.18
C TYR A 291 -14.66 0.82 1.07
N LEU A 292 -14.22 -0.38 1.42
CA LEU A 292 -14.97 -1.26 2.32
C LEU A 292 -15.13 -0.63 3.72
N LEU A 293 -14.08 0.00 4.27
CA LEU A 293 -14.15 0.72 5.54
C LEU A 293 -15.18 1.86 5.51
N MET A 294 -15.30 2.53 4.36
CA MET A 294 -16.30 3.58 4.14
C MET A 294 -17.71 3.04 3.92
N GLY A 295 -17.94 1.73 4.03
CA GLY A 295 -19.24 1.09 3.82
C GLY A 295 -19.72 1.12 2.37
N MET A 296 -18.81 1.20 1.41
CA MET A 296 -19.14 1.13 -0.02
C MET A 296 -18.99 -0.30 -0.54
N PRO A 297 -19.96 -0.82 -1.31
CA PRO A 297 -19.71 -1.98 -2.15
C PRO A 297 -18.57 -1.67 -3.12
N VAL A 298 -17.78 -2.69 -3.49
CA VAL A 298 -16.65 -2.51 -4.38
C VAL A 298 -16.85 -3.21 -5.72
N ILE A 299 -16.36 -2.58 -6.79
CA ILE A 299 -16.12 -3.25 -8.06
C ILE A 299 -14.60 -3.32 -8.22
N CYS A 300 -14.06 -4.51 -8.27
CA CYS A 300 -12.62 -4.68 -8.28
C CYS A 300 -12.16 -5.75 -9.27
N THR A 301 -10.86 -5.74 -9.57
CA THR A 301 -10.25 -6.78 -10.41
C THR A 301 -10.46 -8.17 -9.78
N ASP A 302 -10.76 -9.16 -10.61
CA ASP A 302 -10.94 -10.56 -10.24
C ASP A 302 -9.62 -11.28 -9.91
N PHE A 303 -8.74 -10.61 -9.15
CA PHE A 303 -7.56 -11.24 -8.56
C PHE A 303 -7.98 -12.33 -7.56
N ASP A 304 -7.27 -13.45 -7.54
CA ASP A 304 -7.57 -14.57 -6.65
C ASP A 304 -7.64 -14.11 -5.19
N LEU A 305 -6.65 -13.33 -4.71
CA LEU A 305 -6.62 -12.82 -3.34
C LEU A 305 -7.75 -11.81 -3.03
N TRP A 306 -8.19 -11.03 -4.02
CA TRP A 306 -9.30 -10.09 -3.80
C TRP A 306 -10.65 -10.79 -3.85
N LYS A 307 -10.80 -11.81 -4.69
CA LYS A 307 -11.98 -12.69 -4.69
C LYS A 307 -12.20 -13.34 -3.33
N GLU A 308 -11.14 -13.89 -2.72
CA GLU A 308 -11.24 -14.45 -1.37
C GLU A 308 -11.84 -13.46 -0.36
N VAL A 309 -11.50 -12.16 -0.45
CA VAL A 309 -12.07 -11.14 0.42
C VAL A 309 -13.51 -10.81 0.01
N VAL A 310 -13.72 -10.50 -1.27
CA VAL A 310 -14.98 -9.91 -1.77
C VAL A 310 -16.10 -10.94 -1.80
N GLU A 311 -15.83 -12.16 -2.27
CA GLU A 311 -16.83 -13.23 -2.36
C GLU A 311 -17.12 -13.82 -0.98
N LYS A 312 -16.10 -14.11 -0.14
CA LYS A 312 -16.28 -14.62 1.23
C LYS A 312 -17.16 -13.68 2.07
N ASN A 313 -17.00 -12.39 1.90
CA ASN A 313 -17.73 -11.40 2.70
C ASN A 313 -18.95 -10.82 1.98
N HIS A 314 -19.24 -11.24 0.75
CA HIS A 314 -20.35 -10.68 -0.05
C HIS A 314 -20.35 -9.15 -0.04
N CYS A 315 -19.20 -8.52 -0.37
CA CYS A 315 -19.03 -7.08 -0.21
C CYS A 315 -18.75 -6.32 -1.53
N GLY A 316 -18.97 -6.97 -2.68
CA GLY A 316 -18.78 -6.35 -3.98
C GLY A 316 -18.82 -7.35 -5.13
N ILE A 317 -18.33 -6.90 -6.29
CA ILE A 317 -18.31 -7.68 -7.54
C ILE A 317 -16.89 -7.66 -8.11
N CYS A 318 -16.35 -8.85 -8.41
CA CYS A 318 -15.07 -9.02 -9.06
C CYS A 318 -15.25 -9.12 -10.59
N VAL A 319 -14.48 -8.33 -11.34
CA VAL A 319 -14.60 -8.27 -12.82
C VAL A 319 -13.22 -8.33 -13.48
N ASN A 320 -13.20 -8.74 -14.75
CA ASN A 320 -12.02 -8.53 -15.59
C ASN A 320 -11.79 -7.01 -15.76
N PRO A 321 -10.66 -6.44 -15.33
CA PRO A 321 -10.45 -4.99 -15.33
C PRO A 321 -10.33 -4.38 -16.74
N SER A 322 -10.14 -5.19 -17.77
CA SER A 322 -10.03 -4.76 -19.17
C SER A 322 -11.34 -4.91 -19.95
N ASP A 323 -12.40 -5.41 -19.31
CA ASP A 323 -13.71 -5.63 -19.93
C ASP A 323 -14.70 -4.54 -19.51
N ALA A 324 -14.87 -3.54 -20.40
CA ALA A 324 -15.79 -2.43 -20.15
C ALA A 324 -17.25 -2.88 -19.99
N ASN A 325 -17.67 -3.97 -20.67
CA ASN A 325 -19.03 -4.49 -20.54
C ASN A 325 -19.24 -5.13 -19.17
N ALA A 326 -18.30 -5.96 -18.69
CA ALA A 326 -18.39 -6.55 -17.36
C ALA A 326 -18.39 -5.48 -16.25
N ILE A 327 -17.61 -4.40 -16.41
CA ILE A 327 -17.60 -3.26 -15.50
C ILE A 327 -18.97 -2.55 -15.53
N MET A 328 -19.49 -2.29 -16.71
CA MET A 328 -20.82 -1.68 -16.92
C MET A 328 -21.92 -2.50 -16.26
N GLU A 329 -21.95 -3.81 -16.51
CA GLU A 329 -22.95 -4.73 -15.93
C GLU A 329 -22.89 -4.73 -14.39
N ALA A 330 -21.69 -4.73 -13.81
CA ALA A 330 -21.52 -4.64 -12.35
C ALA A 330 -22.06 -3.33 -11.78
N ILE A 331 -21.80 -2.20 -12.45
CA ILE A 331 -22.35 -0.89 -12.04
C ILE A 331 -23.87 -0.90 -12.09
N VAL A 332 -24.45 -1.36 -13.21
CA VAL A 332 -25.91 -1.45 -13.41
C VAL A 332 -26.55 -2.40 -12.40
N TYR A 333 -25.90 -3.51 -12.07
CA TYR A 333 -26.38 -4.43 -11.05
C TYR A 333 -26.52 -3.75 -9.68
N ILE A 334 -25.45 -3.06 -9.23
CA ILE A 334 -25.45 -2.34 -7.95
C ILE A 334 -26.49 -1.19 -7.98
N GLN A 335 -26.62 -0.49 -9.12
CA GLN A 335 -27.60 0.58 -9.29
C GLN A 335 -29.05 0.08 -9.10
N LYS A 336 -29.39 -1.07 -9.70
CA LYS A 336 -30.73 -1.65 -9.66
C LYS A 336 -31.05 -2.36 -8.35
N ASN A 337 -30.06 -2.92 -7.66
CA ASN A 337 -30.23 -3.73 -6.46
C ASN A 337 -29.79 -3.00 -5.18
N GLN A 338 -30.39 -1.83 -4.92
CA GLN A 338 -29.95 -0.89 -3.85
C GLN A 338 -29.87 -1.51 -2.45
N LYS A 339 -30.84 -2.39 -2.08
CA LYS A 339 -30.82 -3.07 -0.78
C LYS A 339 -29.65 -4.04 -0.65
N GLU A 340 -29.36 -4.78 -1.72
CA GLU A 340 -28.23 -5.70 -1.74
C GLU A 340 -26.91 -4.94 -1.73
N ALA A 341 -26.79 -3.86 -2.51
CA ALA A 341 -25.64 -2.98 -2.52
C ALA A 341 -25.35 -2.38 -1.13
N TYR A 342 -26.39 -1.97 -0.43
CA TYR A 342 -26.28 -1.52 0.97
C TYR A 342 -25.76 -2.63 1.88
N GLN A 343 -26.30 -3.85 1.76
CA GLN A 343 -25.82 -4.99 2.53
C GLN A 343 -24.36 -5.35 2.20
N MET A 344 -23.96 -5.28 0.92
CA MET A 344 -22.54 -5.44 0.51
C MET A 344 -21.65 -4.43 1.22
N GLY A 345 -22.06 -3.16 1.29
CA GLY A 345 -21.33 -2.11 2.01
C GLY A 345 -21.16 -2.41 3.49
N LEU A 346 -22.25 -2.82 4.17
CA LEU A 346 -22.19 -3.20 5.59
C LEU A 346 -21.29 -4.42 5.83
N ASN A 347 -21.39 -5.42 4.99
CA ASN A 347 -20.57 -6.63 5.06
C ASN A 347 -19.09 -6.29 4.92
N GLY A 348 -18.74 -5.44 3.95
CA GLY A 348 -17.37 -4.98 3.72
C GLY A 348 -16.83 -4.20 4.91
N GLN A 349 -17.61 -3.27 5.45
CA GLN A 349 -17.22 -2.50 6.63
C GLN A 349 -16.98 -3.41 7.85
N LYS A 350 -17.89 -4.35 8.09
CA LYS A 350 -17.75 -5.35 9.15
C LYS A 350 -16.49 -6.19 8.99
N ALA A 351 -16.20 -6.64 7.76
CA ALA A 351 -15.00 -7.45 7.47
C ALA A 351 -13.71 -6.66 7.75
N VAL A 352 -13.65 -5.38 7.34
CA VAL A 352 -12.49 -4.53 7.62
C VAL A 352 -12.33 -4.28 9.11
N LEU A 353 -13.42 -3.97 9.83
CA LEU A 353 -13.37 -3.75 11.28
C LEU A 353 -12.95 -5.00 12.07
N ALA A 354 -13.24 -6.20 11.56
CA ALA A 354 -12.91 -7.45 12.21
C ALA A 354 -11.52 -7.99 11.85
N GLU A 355 -11.14 -7.95 10.56
CA GLU A 355 -10.00 -8.71 10.04
C GLU A 355 -9.00 -7.86 9.24
N TYR A 356 -9.48 -7.02 8.28
CA TYR A 356 -8.60 -6.36 7.31
C TYR A 356 -8.18 -4.96 7.76
N ASN A 357 -7.61 -4.85 8.96
CA ASN A 357 -7.20 -3.60 9.61
C ASN A 357 -5.80 -3.70 10.20
N TRP A 358 -5.23 -2.54 10.56
CA TRP A 358 -3.88 -2.50 11.12
C TRP A 358 -3.78 -3.19 12.49
N ASP A 359 -4.82 -3.19 13.32
CA ASP A 359 -4.78 -3.85 14.63
C ASP A 359 -4.50 -5.37 14.49
N SER A 360 -4.98 -5.99 13.38
CA SER A 360 -4.67 -7.39 13.06
C SER A 360 -3.21 -7.60 12.67
N GLN A 361 -2.61 -6.64 11.99
CA GLN A 361 -1.23 -6.69 11.52
C GLN A 361 -0.24 -6.29 12.62
N GLU A 362 -0.63 -5.40 13.51
CA GLU A 362 0.13 -4.98 14.67
C GLU A 362 0.52 -6.18 15.54
N ARG A 363 -0.39 -7.13 15.76
CA ARG A 363 -0.09 -8.38 16.49
C ARG A 363 0.97 -9.24 15.80
N ILE A 364 0.93 -9.31 14.46
CA ILE A 364 1.96 -10.04 13.69
C ILE A 364 3.30 -9.31 13.80
N LEU A 365 3.28 -7.97 13.69
CA LEU A 365 4.48 -7.15 13.88
C LEU A 365 5.12 -7.42 15.25
N PHE A 366 4.35 -7.41 16.33
CA PHE A 366 4.85 -7.67 17.68
C PHE A 366 5.49 -9.07 17.79
N SER A 367 4.87 -10.09 17.19
CA SER A 367 5.42 -11.46 17.21
C SER A 367 6.80 -11.57 16.53
N VAL A 368 7.12 -10.69 15.57
CA VAL A 368 8.45 -10.63 14.95
C VAL A 368 9.49 -10.16 15.96
N TYR A 369 9.15 -9.13 16.74
CA TYR A 369 10.04 -8.56 17.74
C TYR A 369 10.23 -9.49 18.94
N GLU A 370 9.15 -10.11 19.42
CA GLU A 370 9.18 -11.06 20.54
C GLU A 370 10.11 -12.26 20.29
N LYS A 371 10.20 -12.71 19.02
CA LYS A 371 11.07 -13.83 18.64
C LYS A 371 12.57 -13.52 18.65
N ILE A 372 12.96 -12.25 18.64
CA ILE A 372 14.35 -11.84 18.52
C ILE A 372 14.94 -11.22 19.78
N VAL A 373 14.11 -10.98 20.80
CA VAL A 373 14.49 -10.42 22.10
C VAL A 373 15.10 -11.44 23.07
#